data_50ab189d903da750aaa3e7f2855bd202
#
_entry.id   50ab189d903da750aaa3e7f2855bd202
#
_cell.length_a   1.000
_cell.length_b   1.000
_cell.length_c   1.000
_cell.angle_alpha   90.00
_cell.angle_beta   90.00
_cell.angle_gamma   90.00
#
_symmetry.space_group_name_H-M   'P 1'
#
loop_
_entity.id
_entity.type
_entity.pdbx_description
1 polymer ?
#
loop_
_entity_poly.entity_id
_entity_poly.type
_entity_poly.pdbx_seq_one_letter_code
_entity_poly.pdbx_strand_id
1 'polypeptide(L)'
;MELGDAIRQRLEELQARTPVVQQMFYNIAQGATMRAVEEATDHTPPNGDEKDRGTGMITGELAQHWANDSQVNPVVTRGEYHTVLANNIQYVSYVNDGHRMDKHFVPGLIVNPYTGLLERVDPGMPGAGLMVGTKTAYVPGLYMKEKGVDKYKEVVEFELNKLPGEVFGP
;
A
#
# COMPACT_ATOMS: atom_id res chain seq x y z
N MET A 1 5.62 -43.53 35.33
CA MET A 1 6.24 -42.65 34.32
C MET A 1 7.15 -41.71 35.08
N GLU A 2 8.44 -41.81 34.87
CA GLU A 2 9.38 -40.93 35.56
C GLU A 2 9.28 -39.50 35.00
N LEU A 3 9.52 -38.48 35.86
CA LEU A 3 9.43 -37.08 35.48
C LEU A 3 10.27 -36.77 34.20
N GLY A 4 11.43 -37.43 34.08
CA GLY A 4 12.29 -37.29 32.92
C GLY A 4 11.68 -37.78 31.60
N ASP A 5 10.88 -38.84 31.63
CA ASP A 5 10.21 -39.38 30.45
C ASP A 5 9.07 -38.47 30.01
N ALA A 6 8.31 -37.90 30.96
CA ALA A 6 7.25 -36.92 30.66
C ALA A 6 7.80 -35.64 30.03
N ILE A 7 8.96 -35.17 30.51
CA ILE A 7 9.63 -33.99 29.92
C ILE A 7 10.11 -34.28 28.50
N ARG A 8 10.73 -35.44 28.27
CA ARG A 8 11.19 -35.83 26.92
C ARG A 8 10.02 -35.92 25.94
N GLN A 9 8.96 -36.61 26.33
CA GLN A 9 7.78 -36.75 25.50
C GLN A 9 7.19 -35.37 25.14
N ARG A 10 7.13 -34.44 26.11
CA ARG A 10 6.64 -33.08 25.85
C ARG A 10 7.54 -32.28 24.93
N LEU A 11 8.87 -32.44 25.03
CA LEU A 11 9.83 -31.82 24.11
C LEU A 11 9.69 -32.37 22.68
N GLU A 12 9.52 -33.68 22.53
CA GLU A 12 9.29 -34.33 21.23
C GLU A 12 7.99 -33.83 20.59
N GLU A 13 6.89 -33.71 21.36
CA GLU A 13 5.63 -33.14 20.91
C GLU A 13 5.77 -31.70 20.43
N LEU A 14 6.49 -30.85 21.17
CA LEU A 14 6.74 -29.46 20.80
C LEU A 14 7.61 -29.36 19.53
N GLN A 15 8.65 -30.19 19.42
CA GLN A 15 9.51 -30.23 18.25
C GLN A 15 8.74 -30.68 17.00
N ALA A 16 7.86 -31.66 17.13
CA ALA A 16 7.03 -32.14 16.04
C ALA A 16 6.03 -31.07 15.54
N ARG A 17 5.58 -30.16 16.41
CA ARG A 17 4.67 -29.07 16.05
C ARG A 17 5.37 -27.86 15.45
N THR A 18 6.68 -27.73 15.61
CA THR A 18 7.45 -26.56 15.13
C THR A 18 7.25 -26.29 13.63
N PRO A 19 7.31 -27.26 12.71
CA PRO A 19 7.08 -27.00 11.29
C PRO A 19 5.68 -26.49 10.98
N VAL A 20 4.66 -26.99 11.70
CA VAL A 20 3.25 -26.56 11.55
C VAL A 20 3.12 -25.10 11.97
N VAL A 21 3.68 -24.74 13.13
CA VAL A 21 3.66 -23.38 13.65
C VAL A 21 4.40 -22.43 12.70
N GLN A 22 5.54 -22.82 12.18
CA GLN A 22 6.27 -22.03 11.18
C GLN A 22 5.45 -21.79 9.92
N GLN A 23 4.73 -22.81 9.42
CA GLN A 23 3.85 -22.67 8.27
C GLN A 23 2.68 -21.74 8.58
N MET A 24 2.12 -21.79 9.79
CA MET A 24 1.06 -20.88 10.22
C MET A 24 1.54 -19.43 10.21
N PHE A 25 2.71 -19.12 10.76
CA PHE A 25 3.29 -17.77 10.70
C PHE A 25 3.54 -17.31 9.27
N TYR A 26 4.03 -18.19 8.40
CA TYR A 26 4.20 -17.89 6.99
C TYR A 26 2.85 -17.49 6.35
N ASN A 27 1.82 -18.29 6.57
CA ASN A 27 0.50 -18.04 6.02
C ASN A 27 -0.14 -16.75 6.57
N ILE A 28 0.06 -16.46 7.86
CA ILE A 28 -0.40 -15.21 8.50
C ILE A 28 0.27 -14.00 7.85
N ALA A 29 1.60 -14.02 7.72
CA ALA A 29 2.34 -12.91 7.13
C ALA A 29 1.94 -12.68 5.66
N GLN A 30 1.79 -13.77 4.88
CA GLN A 30 1.33 -13.71 3.51
C GLN A 30 -0.09 -13.15 3.41
N GLY A 31 -1.04 -13.73 4.15
CA GLY A 31 -2.44 -13.31 4.14
C GLY A 31 -2.63 -11.87 4.60
N ALA A 32 -1.94 -11.45 5.65
CA ALA A 32 -1.98 -10.07 6.13
C ALA A 32 -1.46 -9.09 5.09
N THR A 33 -0.37 -9.44 4.38
CA THR A 33 0.17 -8.58 3.32
C THR A 33 -0.77 -8.50 2.12
N MET A 34 -1.41 -9.60 1.73
CA MET A 34 -2.43 -9.58 0.67
C MET A 34 -3.58 -8.63 1.03
N ARG A 35 -4.07 -8.67 2.27
CA ARG A 35 -5.13 -7.76 2.75
C ARG A 35 -4.67 -6.30 2.81
N ALA A 36 -3.41 -6.06 3.15
CA ALA A 36 -2.82 -4.72 3.11
C ALA A 36 -2.76 -4.15 1.68
N VAL A 37 -2.40 -4.99 0.70
CA VAL A 37 -2.39 -4.63 -0.72
C VAL A 37 -3.80 -4.32 -1.21
N GLU A 38 -4.78 -5.15 -0.89
CA GLU A 38 -6.19 -4.91 -1.22
C GLU A 38 -6.68 -3.57 -0.65
N GLU A 39 -6.46 -3.33 0.63
CA GLU A 39 -6.86 -2.10 1.32
C GLU A 39 -6.22 -0.86 0.69
N ALA A 40 -4.91 -0.89 0.42
CA ALA A 40 -4.22 0.21 -0.24
C ALA A 40 -4.77 0.44 -1.66
N THR A 41 -5.07 -0.62 -2.40
CA THR A 41 -5.64 -0.56 -3.75
C THR A 41 -7.05 0.03 -3.74
N ASP A 42 -7.91 -0.39 -2.80
CA ASP A 42 -9.29 0.06 -2.70
C ASP A 42 -9.39 1.55 -2.36
N HIS A 43 -8.40 2.09 -1.65
CA HIS A 43 -8.29 3.51 -1.34
C HIS A 43 -7.50 4.32 -2.37
N THR A 44 -7.06 3.69 -3.46
CA THR A 44 -6.33 4.37 -4.55
C THR A 44 -7.28 4.70 -5.70
N PRO A 45 -7.29 5.92 -6.25
CA PRO A 45 -8.08 6.26 -7.43
C PRO A 45 -7.76 5.32 -8.62
N PRO A 46 -8.76 4.90 -9.40
CA PRO A 46 -10.16 5.33 -9.45
C PRO A 46 -11.11 4.64 -8.45
N ASN A 47 -10.58 3.87 -7.52
CA ASN A 47 -11.37 3.17 -6.51
C ASN A 47 -11.72 4.09 -5.33
N GLY A 48 -12.67 3.65 -4.50
CA GLY A 48 -13.10 4.38 -3.32
C GLY A 48 -13.89 5.66 -3.61
N ASP A 49 -14.03 6.49 -2.58
CA ASP A 49 -14.79 7.75 -2.63
C ASP A 49 -14.04 8.89 -3.35
N GLU A 50 -12.81 8.62 -3.77
CA GLU A 50 -11.90 9.61 -4.34
C GLU A 50 -11.85 9.58 -5.88
N LYS A 51 -12.84 8.98 -6.52
CA LYS A 51 -12.94 8.77 -7.98
C LYS A 51 -12.78 10.05 -8.80
N ASP A 52 -13.22 11.17 -8.23
CA ASP A 52 -13.32 12.45 -8.93
C ASP A 52 -12.18 13.41 -8.57
N ARG A 53 -11.19 12.97 -7.79
CA ARG A 53 -10.05 13.82 -7.43
C ARG A 53 -9.01 13.80 -8.55
N GLY A 54 -8.91 14.90 -9.24
CA GLY A 54 -7.87 15.17 -10.21
C GLY A 54 -8.41 15.66 -11.55
N THR A 55 -7.58 16.42 -12.25
CA THR A 55 -7.86 16.98 -13.58
C THR A 55 -7.24 16.14 -14.70
N GLY A 56 -6.60 15.01 -14.37
CA GLY A 56 -5.88 14.15 -15.30
C GLY A 56 -6.64 12.88 -15.67
N MET A 57 -6.11 12.16 -16.66
CA MET A 57 -6.60 10.83 -17.01
C MET A 57 -6.23 9.85 -15.89
N ILE A 58 -7.22 9.25 -15.25
CA ILE A 58 -7.03 8.22 -14.23
C ILE A 58 -6.94 6.87 -14.94
N THR A 59 -5.74 6.33 -15.10
CA THR A 59 -5.48 5.07 -15.79
C THR A 59 -5.65 3.83 -14.90
N GLY A 60 -5.71 4.02 -13.59
CA GLY A 60 -5.66 2.93 -12.61
C GLY A 60 -4.26 2.35 -12.39
N GLU A 61 -3.24 2.91 -13.02
CA GLU A 61 -1.85 2.45 -12.90
C GLU A 61 -1.36 2.48 -11.45
N LEU A 62 -1.63 3.58 -10.73
CA LEU A 62 -1.26 3.70 -9.32
C LEU A 62 -1.87 2.57 -8.47
N ALA A 63 -3.13 2.22 -8.70
CA ALA A 63 -3.80 1.14 -7.98
C ALA A 63 -3.18 -0.23 -8.29
N GLN A 64 -2.84 -0.49 -9.55
CA GLN A 64 -2.23 -1.74 -9.99
C GLN A 64 -0.83 -1.95 -9.41
N HIS A 65 -0.07 -0.88 -9.20
CA HIS A 65 1.30 -0.97 -8.69
C HIS A 65 1.37 -1.41 -7.21
N TRP A 66 0.33 -1.28 -6.41
CA TRP A 66 0.30 -1.90 -5.09
C TRP A 66 0.45 -3.42 -5.16
N ALA A 67 -0.23 -4.07 -6.10
CA ALA A 67 -0.12 -5.52 -6.29
C ALA A 67 1.19 -5.93 -7.00
N ASN A 68 1.65 -5.14 -7.97
CA ASN A 68 2.82 -5.49 -8.78
C ASN A 68 4.14 -5.31 -8.05
N ASP A 69 4.24 -4.29 -7.19
CA ASP A 69 5.49 -3.89 -6.55
C ASP A 69 5.64 -4.48 -5.13
N SER A 70 4.55 -4.96 -4.54
CA SER A 70 4.57 -5.55 -3.21
C SER A 70 5.09 -6.99 -3.22
N GLN A 71 5.87 -7.33 -2.19
CA GLN A 71 6.31 -8.70 -1.96
C GLN A 71 5.41 -9.37 -0.93
N VAL A 72 4.42 -10.12 -1.41
CA VAL A 72 3.41 -10.79 -0.56
C VAL A 72 3.94 -12.10 0.03
N ASN A 73 4.80 -12.81 -0.71
CA ASN A 73 5.40 -14.06 -0.23
C ASN A 73 6.49 -13.75 0.79
N PRO A 74 6.37 -14.23 2.05
CA PRO A 74 7.36 -13.95 3.07
C PRO A 74 8.75 -14.53 2.74
N VAL A 75 9.77 -13.72 2.92
CA VAL A 75 11.15 -14.19 2.99
C VAL A 75 11.48 -14.48 4.46
N VAL A 76 11.87 -15.71 4.74
CA VAL A 76 12.19 -16.13 6.10
C VAL A 76 13.68 -15.98 6.37
N THR A 77 14.04 -15.12 7.32
CA THR A 77 15.43 -14.88 7.71
C THR A 77 15.53 -14.93 9.23
N ARG A 78 16.31 -15.85 9.75
CA ARG A 78 16.53 -16.01 11.21
C ARG A 78 15.26 -16.16 12.05
N GLY A 79 14.21 -16.77 11.48
CA GLY A 79 12.91 -16.94 12.14
C GLY A 79 11.97 -15.73 12.03
N GLU A 80 12.36 -14.69 11.31
CA GLU A 80 11.53 -13.53 10.99
C GLU A 80 10.92 -13.68 9.59
N TYR A 81 9.66 -13.26 9.44
CA TYR A 81 8.89 -13.34 8.19
C TYR A 81 8.75 -11.95 7.60
N HIS A 82 9.52 -11.67 6.55
CA HIS A 82 9.57 -10.35 5.91
C HIS A 82 8.69 -10.32 4.67
N THR A 83 7.75 -9.39 4.64
CA THR A 83 6.96 -9.02 3.46
C THR A 83 7.11 -7.53 3.19
N VAL A 84 6.71 -7.06 2.01
CA VAL A 84 6.85 -5.64 1.65
C VAL A 84 5.56 -5.16 1.01
N LEU A 85 5.00 -4.09 1.54
CA LEU A 85 3.97 -3.28 0.87
C LEU A 85 4.66 -2.11 0.17
N ALA A 86 4.62 -2.08 -1.15
CA ALA A 86 5.31 -1.08 -1.96
C ALA A 86 4.48 -0.61 -3.16
N ASN A 87 4.78 0.61 -3.59
CA ASN A 87 4.31 1.18 -4.84
C ASN A 87 5.39 2.11 -5.37
N ASN A 88 5.96 1.80 -6.52
CA ASN A 88 7.13 2.48 -7.09
C ASN A 88 6.78 3.60 -8.08
N ILE A 89 5.50 3.95 -8.20
CA ILE A 89 5.08 5.06 -9.06
C ILE A 89 5.65 6.38 -8.54
N GLN A 90 6.26 7.17 -9.42
CA GLN A 90 6.96 8.40 -9.06
C GLN A 90 6.12 9.42 -8.29
N TYR A 91 4.82 9.46 -8.55
CA TYR A 91 3.90 10.41 -7.92
C TYR A 91 3.11 9.82 -6.74
N VAL A 92 3.39 8.57 -6.33
CA VAL A 92 2.65 7.91 -5.22
C VAL A 92 2.69 8.72 -3.93
N SER A 93 3.83 9.30 -3.58
CA SER A 93 3.96 10.13 -2.37
C SER A 93 3.09 11.37 -2.41
N TYR A 94 2.96 12.02 -3.58
CA TYR A 94 2.09 13.19 -3.74
C TYR A 94 0.62 12.86 -3.48
N VAL A 95 0.18 11.67 -3.94
CA VAL A 95 -1.19 11.20 -3.74
C VAL A 95 -1.38 10.70 -2.32
N ASN A 96 -0.42 9.95 -1.79
CA ASN A 96 -0.49 9.35 -0.45
C ASN A 96 -0.44 10.42 0.65
N ASP A 97 0.54 11.30 0.61
CA ASP A 97 0.86 12.24 1.70
C ASP A 97 0.21 13.61 1.49
N GLY A 98 -0.31 13.84 0.28
CA GLY A 98 -0.78 15.16 -0.15
C GLY A 98 0.37 16.08 -0.58
N HIS A 99 -0.01 17.20 -1.16
CA HIS A 99 0.99 18.15 -1.68
C HIS A 99 0.45 19.57 -1.75
N ARG A 100 1.38 20.51 -1.84
CA ARG A 100 1.03 21.91 -2.14
C ARG A 100 0.93 22.12 -3.64
N MET A 101 -0.12 22.82 -4.06
CA MET A 101 -0.28 23.31 -5.42
C MET A 101 0.06 24.79 -5.46
N ASP A 102 1.33 25.13 -5.48
CA ASP A 102 1.77 26.51 -5.57
C ASP A 102 1.51 27.05 -6.98
N LYS A 103 1.10 28.33 -7.06
CA LYS A 103 0.97 29.01 -8.34
C LYS A 103 2.34 29.15 -8.98
N HIS A 104 2.47 28.67 -10.21
CA HIS A 104 3.66 28.86 -11.01
C HIS A 104 3.32 29.15 -12.47
N PHE A 105 4.22 29.83 -13.15
CA PHE A 105 4.09 30.14 -14.56
C PHE A 105 4.64 29.02 -15.41
N VAL A 106 3.86 28.53 -16.37
CA VAL A 106 4.29 27.51 -17.34
C VAL A 106 4.43 28.16 -18.69
N PRO A 107 5.67 28.37 -19.18
CA PRO A 107 5.89 28.92 -20.52
C PRO A 107 5.36 27.99 -21.60
N GLY A 108 4.80 28.55 -22.67
CA GLY A 108 4.29 27.79 -23.79
C GLY A 108 3.00 27.02 -23.53
N LEU A 109 2.33 27.21 -22.38
CA LEU A 109 1.03 26.63 -22.12
C LEU A 109 -0.05 27.70 -22.35
N ILE A 110 -1.05 27.40 -23.17
CA ILE A 110 -2.19 28.29 -23.39
C ILE A 110 -3.51 27.51 -23.26
N VAL A 111 -4.59 28.23 -23.02
CA VAL A 111 -5.95 27.69 -23.19
C VAL A 111 -6.39 28.06 -24.61
N ASN A 112 -6.66 27.04 -25.43
CA ASN A 112 -7.19 27.27 -26.77
C ASN A 112 -8.57 27.95 -26.66
N PRO A 113 -8.74 29.15 -27.21
CA PRO A 113 -9.98 29.92 -27.05
C PRO A 113 -11.20 29.28 -27.74
N TYR A 114 -10.97 28.36 -28.67
CA TYR A 114 -12.05 27.71 -29.43
C TYR A 114 -12.48 26.37 -28.79
N THR A 115 -11.53 25.64 -28.21
CA THR A 115 -11.80 24.30 -27.63
C THR A 115 -11.85 24.30 -26.11
N GLY A 116 -11.31 25.33 -25.45
CA GLY A 116 -11.16 25.40 -24.01
C GLY A 116 -10.10 24.44 -23.43
N LEU A 117 -9.38 23.73 -24.30
CA LEU A 117 -8.36 22.76 -23.89
C LEU A 117 -6.99 23.43 -23.70
N LEU A 118 -6.17 22.83 -22.84
CA LEU A 118 -4.78 23.23 -22.67
C LEU A 118 -3.95 22.73 -23.86
N GLU A 119 -3.23 23.64 -24.48
CA GLU A 119 -2.35 23.34 -25.61
C GLU A 119 -0.94 23.86 -25.34
N ARG A 120 0.06 23.21 -25.91
CA ARG A 120 1.44 23.69 -25.90
C ARG A 120 1.76 24.38 -27.21
N VAL A 121 2.27 25.60 -27.09
CA VAL A 121 2.78 26.40 -28.20
C VAL A 121 4.25 26.76 -27.95
N ASP A 122 4.92 27.37 -28.92
CA ASP A 122 6.29 27.83 -28.76
C ASP A 122 6.36 28.82 -27.55
N PRO A 123 7.20 28.55 -26.55
CA PRO A 123 7.37 29.43 -25.39
C PRO A 123 7.84 30.86 -25.73
N GLY A 124 8.43 31.04 -26.91
CA GLY A 124 8.86 32.35 -27.41
C GLY A 124 7.76 33.20 -28.02
N MET A 125 6.55 32.67 -28.23
CA MET A 125 5.43 33.44 -28.75
C MET A 125 4.92 34.44 -27.71
N PRO A 126 4.61 35.70 -28.11
CA PRO A 126 4.01 36.68 -27.21
C PRO A 126 2.71 36.16 -26.61
N GLY A 127 2.60 36.18 -25.29
CA GLY A 127 1.43 35.66 -24.57
C GLY A 127 1.41 34.15 -24.36
N ALA A 128 2.43 33.42 -24.79
CA ALA A 128 2.55 31.97 -24.59
C ALA A 128 3.00 31.66 -23.17
N GLY A 129 2.07 31.48 -22.27
CA GLY A 129 2.30 31.06 -20.90
C GLY A 129 1.06 31.19 -20.05
N LEU A 130 0.86 30.28 -19.13
CA LEU A 130 -0.28 30.24 -18.24
C LEU A 130 0.18 30.12 -16.80
N MET A 131 -0.43 30.91 -15.92
CA MET A 131 -0.32 30.68 -14.48
C MET A 131 -1.17 29.45 -14.12
N VAL A 132 -0.53 28.39 -13.69
CA VAL A 132 -1.19 27.18 -13.21
C VAL A 132 -1.05 27.05 -11.70
N GLY A 133 -1.88 26.20 -11.12
CA GLY A 133 -1.98 26.02 -9.69
C GLY A 133 -3.17 26.76 -9.10
N THR A 134 -3.63 26.30 -7.97
CA THR A 134 -4.77 26.87 -7.25
C THR A 134 -4.30 27.82 -6.16
N LYS A 135 -5.21 28.67 -5.69
CA LYS A 135 -4.99 29.47 -4.47
C LYS A 135 -5.00 28.58 -3.21
N THR A 136 -5.48 27.36 -3.34
CA THR A 136 -5.53 26.40 -2.24
C THR A 136 -4.13 25.86 -2.01
N ALA A 137 -3.58 26.17 -0.87
CA ALA A 137 -2.19 25.87 -0.55
C ALA A 137 -1.89 24.38 -0.40
N TYR A 138 -2.90 23.51 -0.28
CA TYR A 138 -2.67 22.11 0.04
C TYR A 138 -3.79 21.20 -0.51
N VAL A 139 -3.39 20.09 -1.12
CA VAL A 139 -4.25 18.97 -1.49
C VAL A 139 -4.01 17.87 -0.45
N PRO A 140 -5.04 17.46 0.31
CA PRO A 140 -4.87 16.44 1.34
C PRO A 140 -4.49 15.10 0.73
N GLY A 141 -3.68 14.33 1.45
CA GLY A 141 -3.30 12.97 1.08
C GLY A 141 -4.43 11.96 1.26
N LEU A 142 -4.32 10.84 0.61
CA LEU A 142 -5.28 9.73 0.70
C LEU A 142 -4.89 8.68 1.75
N TYR A 143 -3.63 8.70 2.19
CA TYR A 143 -3.07 7.80 3.21
C TYR A 143 -3.29 6.32 2.90
N MET A 144 -3.16 5.95 1.63
CA MET A 144 -3.40 4.59 1.11
C MET A 144 -2.46 3.57 1.76
N LYS A 145 -1.18 3.93 1.87
CA LYS A 145 -0.15 3.10 2.50
C LYS A 145 -0.45 2.88 3.99
N GLU A 146 -0.81 3.92 4.70
CA GLU A 146 -1.12 3.88 6.13
C GLU A 146 -2.32 2.98 6.40
N LYS A 147 -3.38 3.10 5.60
CA LYS A 147 -4.56 2.23 5.66
C LYS A 147 -4.20 0.76 5.41
N GLY A 148 -3.36 0.49 4.41
CA GLY A 148 -2.85 -0.85 4.16
C GLY A 148 -2.04 -1.41 5.35
N VAL A 149 -1.15 -0.59 5.94
CA VAL A 149 -0.37 -0.99 7.12
C VAL A 149 -1.27 -1.25 8.34
N ASP A 150 -2.30 -0.45 8.55
CA ASP A 150 -3.23 -0.65 9.66
C ASP A 150 -4.06 -1.93 9.46
N LYS A 151 -4.47 -2.21 8.22
CA LYS A 151 -5.12 -3.48 7.88
C LYS A 151 -4.20 -4.68 8.10
N TYR A 152 -2.93 -4.58 7.75
CA TYR A 152 -1.93 -5.61 8.05
C TYR A 152 -1.89 -5.93 9.55
N LYS A 153 -1.78 -4.91 10.39
CA LYS A 153 -1.72 -5.08 11.86
C LYS A 153 -2.98 -5.75 12.40
N GLU A 154 -4.16 -5.28 11.95
CA GLU A 154 -5.46 -5.85 12.33
C GLU A 154 -5.53 -7.36 12.04
N VAL A 155 -5.14 -7.76 10.82
CA VAL A 155 -5.17 -9.17 10.40
C VAL A 155 -4.16 -10.00 11.20
N VAL A 156 -2.94 -9.51 11.37
CA VAL A 156 -1.92 -10.21 12.17
C VAL A 156 -2.39 -10.41 13.60
N GLU A 157 -2.91 -9.38 14.24
CA GLU A 157 -3.41 -9.46 15.62
C GLU A 157 -4.57 -10.48 15.73
N PHE A 158 -5.52 -10.42 14.81
CA PHE A 158 -6.65 -11.34 14.79
C PHE A 158 -6.21 -12.80 14.62
N GLU A 159 -5.31 -13.10 13.68
CA GLU A 159 -4.83 -14.45 13.42
C GLU A 159 -3.93 -14.97 14.55
N LEU A 160 -3.06 -14.12 15.11
CA LEU A 160 -2.23 -14.52 16.26
C LEU A 160 -3.06 -14.87 17.50
N ASN A 161 -4.17 -14.19 17.72
CA ASN A 161 -5.07 -14.50 18.85
C ASN A 161 -5.76 -15.86 18.72
N LYS A 162 -5.88 -16.42 17.52
CA LYS A 162 -6.45 -17.76 17.29
C LYS A 162 -5.42 -18.88 17.44
N LEU A 163 -4.13 -18.59 17.21
CA LEU A 163 -3.07 -19.59 17.20
C LEU A 163 -3.02 -20.51 18.42
N PRO A 164 -3.19 -20.02 19.69
CA PRO A 164 -3.16 -20.91 20.84
C PRO A 164 -4.19 -22.02 20.77
N GLY A 165 -5.42 -21.71 20.32
CA GLY A 165 -6.48 -22.70 20.15
C GLY A 165 -6.20 -23.71 19.03
N GLU A 166 -5.61 -23.27 17.93
CA GLU A 166 -5.29 -24.11 16.78
C GLU A 166 -4.08 -25.03 17.04
N VAL A 167 -3.09 -24.53 17.80
CA VAL A 167 -1.85 -25.28 18.09
C VAL A 167 -2.02 -26.21 19.28
N PHE A 168 -2.68 -25.78 20.34
CA PHE A 168 -2.74 -26.53 21.59
C PHE A 168 -4.10 -27.19 21.84
N GLY A 169 -5.12 -26.86 21.04
CA GLY A 169 -6.49 -27.32 21.24
C GLY A 169 -7.16 -26.68 22.45
N PRO A 170 -8.43 -26.96 22.66
CA PRO A 170 -9.15 -26.48 23.83
C PRO A 170 -8.63 -27.14 25.12
#